data_4c2462750b172171f3c8ffc2324895d9
#
_entry.id   4c2462750b172171f3c8ffc2324895d9
#
_cell.length_a   1.000
_cell.length_b   1.000
_cell.length_c   1.000
_cell.angle_alpha   90.00
_cell.angle_beta   90.00
_cell.angle_gamma   90.00
#
_symmetry.space_group_name_H-M   'P 1'
#
loop_
_entity.id
_entity.type
_entity.pdbx_description
1 polymer ?
#
loop_
_entity_poly.entity_id
_entity_poly.type
_entity_poly.pdbx_seq_one_letter_code
_entity_poly.pdbx_strand_id
1 'polypeptide(L)'
;MVSNKKKQVLVTKASGELQEFDEEKLVRSLLQAGADGNIAAQIKKDFRSWLTDGISTQKIYSRAFQLLRKKKTVAAMRYRLKKAMFDLGPSGYPFEQLAGQLFVAQGYVVSVGEIVRGVCVSHEMDVIATKGITQHLIECKYSQD
;
A
#
# COMPACT_ATOMS: atom_id res chain seq x y z
N MET A 1 -29.23 -18.61 -25.63
CA MET A 1 -28.56 -17.98 -24.47
C MET A 1 -27.08 -17.83 -24.80
N VAL A 2 -26.65 -16.64 -25.21
CA VAL A 2 -25.24 -16.36 -25.52
C VAL A 2 -24.52 -16.10 -24.19
N SER A 3 -23.72 -17.07 -23.76
CA SER A 3 -22.84 -16.92 -22.59
C SER A 3 -21.84 -15.80 -22.88
N ASN A 4 -22.02 -14.65 -22.27
CA ASN A 4 -21.11 -13.51 -22.34
C ASN A 4 -19.86 -13.85 -21.50
N LYS A 5 -18.93 -14.67 -22.08
CA LYS A 5 -17.61 -14.90 -21.48
C LYS A 5 -16.94 -13.55 -21.32
N LYS A 6 -16.88 -13.03 -20.09
CA LYS A 6 -16.04 -11.88 -19.75
C LYS A 6 -14.64 -12.15 -20.29
N LYS A 7 -14.18 -11.36 -21.25
CA LYS A 7 -12.82 -11.45 -21.76
C LYS A 7 -11.86 -11.23 -20.58
N GLN A 8 -11.20 -12.28 -20.14
CA GLN A 8 -10.19 -12.21 -19.09
C GLN A 8 -8.98 -11.47 -19.69
N VAL A 9 -8.60 -10.36 -19.07
CA VAL A 9 -7.44 -9.56 -19.50
C VAL A 9 -6.23 -10.00 -18.69
N LEU A 10 -5.15 -10.33 -19.35
CA LEU A 10 -3.87 -10.65 -18.72
C LEU A 10 -3.07 -9.37 -18.51
N VAL A 11 -2.47 -9.23 -17.33
CA VAL A 11 -1.62 -8.09 -16.95
C VAL A 11 -0.22 -8.56 -16.59
N THR A 12 0.78 -7.72 -16.85
CA THR A 12 2.18 -8.02 -16.56
C THR A 12 2.56 -7.42 -15.21
N LYS A 13 3.01 -8.26 -14.27
CA LYS A 13 3.59 -7.81 -12.98
C LYS A 13 4.97 -7.15 -13.17
N ALA A 14 5.47 -6.49 -12.14
CA ALA A 14 6.84 -5.96 -12.11
C ALA A 14 7.90 -7.07 -12.26
N SER A 15 7.60 -8.30 -11.85
CA SER A 15 8.45 -9.49 -12.06
C SER A 15 8.48 -10.00 -13.50
N GLY A 16 7.65 -9.47 -14.42
CA GLY A 16 7.46 -9.98 -15.77
C GLY A 16 6.42 -11.10 -15.89
N GLU A 17 5.90 -11.60 -14.77
CA GLU A 17 4.87 -12.65 -14.73
C GLU A 17 3.52 -12.12 -15.24
N LEU A 18 2.82 -12.95 -16.03
CA LEU A 18 1.45 -12.67 -16.46
C LEU A 18 0.44 -13.18 -15.42
N GLN A 19 -0.52 -12.34 -15.07
CA GLN A 19 -1.61 -12.67 -14.15
C GLN A 19 -2.94 -12.15 -14.70
N GLU A 20 -4.04 -12.82 -14.40
CA GLU A 20 -5.37 -12.30 -14.69
C GLU A 20 -5.64 -11.02 -13.91
N PHE A 21 -6.25 -10.04 -14.60
CA PHE A 21 -6.65 -8.79 -13.95
C PHE A 21 -7.86 -9.02 -13.03
N ASP A 22 -7.67 -8.72 -11.76
CA ASP A 22 -8.72 -8.80 -10.73
C ASP A 22 -9.39 -7.42 -10.52
N GLU A 23 -10.57 -7.23 -11.12
CA GLU A 23 -11.37 -6.02 -10.95
C GLU A 23 -11.75 -5.77 -9.48
N GLU A 24 -12.01 -6.83 -8.71
CA GLU A 24 -12.43 -6.71 -7.31
C GLU A 24 -11.26 -6.26 -6.42
N LYS A 25 -10.04 -6.71 -6.73
CA LYS A 25 -8.82 -6.23 -6.07
C LYS A 25 -8.60 -4.73 -6.31
N LEU A 26 -8.85 -4.24 -7.53
CA LEU A 26 -8.81 -2.81 -7.83
C LEU A 26 -9.84 -2.04 -7.00
N VAL A 27 -11.10 -2.47 -7.00
CA VAL A 27 -12.19 -1.82 -6.25
C VAL A 27 -11.87 -1.78 -4.76
N ARG A 28 -11.46 -2.92 -4.17
CA ARG A 28 -11.06 -2.99 -2.75
C ARG A 28 -9.94 -1.98 -2.43
N SER A 29 -8.93 -1.88 -3.28
CA SER A 29 -7.81 -0.95 -3.04
C SER A 29 -8.23 0.52 -3.10
N LEU A 30 -9.19 0.87 -3.97
CA LEU A 30 -9.77 2.22 -4.05
C LEU A 30 -10.59 2.55 -2.79
N LEU A 31 -11.44 1.61 -2.34
CA LEU A 31 -12.25 1.77 -1.13
C LEU A 31 -11.38 1.91 0.12
N GLN A 32 -10.34 1.09 0.27
CA GLN A 32 -9.36 1.18 1.35
C GLN A 32 -8.62 2.51 1.37
N ALA A 33 -8.37 3.11 0.21
CA ALA A 33 -7.81 4.46 0.11
C ALA A 33 -8.80 5.57 0.49
N GLY A 34 -10.08 5.23 0.71
CA GLY A 34 -11.13 6.16 1.12
C GLY A 34 -11.94 6.74 -0.04
N ALA A 35 -11.92 6.10 -1.22
CA ALA A 35 -12.94 6.36 -2.24
C ALA A 35 -14.30 5.87 -1.76
N ASP A 36 -15.38 6.55 -2.13
CA ASP A 36 -16.72 6.02 -1.94
C ASP A 36 -17.07 5.01 -3.05
N GLY A 37 -18.16 4.24 -2.83
CA GLY A 37 -18.60 3.19 -3.75
C GLY A 37 -18.91 3.72 -5.16
N ASN A 38 -19.44 4.94 -5.29
CA ASN A 38 -19.77 5.54 -6.58
C ASN A 38 -18.51 5.87 -7.36
N ILE A 39 -17.50 6.45 -6.70
CA ILE A 39 -16.20 6.74 -7.31
C ILE A 39 -15.51 5.45 -7.75
N ALA A 40 -15.49 4.43 -6.90
CA ALA A 40 -14.89 3.13 -7.22
C ALA A 40 -15.59 2.46 -8.42
N ALA A 41 -16.93 2.49 -8.46
CA ALA A 41 -17.71 1.95 -9.58
C ALA A 41 -17.45 2.70 -10.91
N GLN A 42 -17.34 4.02 -10.88
CA GLN A 42 -17.01 4.81 -12.05
C GLN A 42 -15.60 4.49 -12.58
N ILE A 43 -14.62 4.40 -11.67
CA ILE A 43 -13.24 4.04 -12.05
C ILE A 43 -13.22 2.62 -12.64
N LYS A 44 -13.93 1.66 -12.03
CA LYS A 44 -14.09 0.29 -12.57
C LYS A 44 -14.64 0.31 -13.99
N LYS A 45 -15.67 1.13 -14.28
CA LYS A 45 -16.26 1.29 -15.61
C LYS A 45 -15.25 1.84 -16.61
N ASP A 46 -14.49 2.88 -16.23
CA ASP A 46 -13.45 3.47 -17.08
C ASP A 46 -12.35 2.44 -17.42
N PHE A 47 -12.00 1.58 -16.46
CA PHE A 47 -11.01 0.52 -16.68
C PHE A 47 -11.44 -0.51 -17.71
N ARG A 48 -12.71 -0.91 -17.73
CA ARG A 48 -13.23 -1.91 -18.70
C ARG A 48 -13.05 -1.52 -20.14
N SER A 49 -13.11 -0.22 -20.45
CA SER A 49 -12.91 0.30 -21.81
C SER A 49 -11.44 0.53 -22.17
N TRP A 50 -10.58 0.63 -21.15
CA TRP A 50 -9.17 0.99 -21.33
C TRP A 50 -8.20 -0.20 -21.22
N LEU A 51 -8.58 -1.25 -20.50
CA LEU A 51 -7.73 -2.42 -20.29
C LEU A 51 -7.47 -3.18 -21.60
N THR A 52 -6.19 -3.48 -21.83
CA THR A 52 -5.71 -4.31 -22.93
C THR A 52 -4.80 -5.42 -22.39
N ASP A 53 -4.74 -6.54 -23.12
CA ASP A 53 -3.84 -7.64 -22.76
C ASP A 53 -2.37 -7.18 -22.73
N GLY A 54 -1.63 -7.67 -21.74
CA GLY A 54 -0.21 -7.36 -21.56
C GLY A 54 0.08 -6.03 -20.86
N ILE A 55 -0.95 -5.27 -20.47
CA ILE A 55 -0.74 -4.00 -19.76
C ILE A 55 -0.04 -4.23 -18.41
N SER A 56 0.93 -3.37 -18.06
CA SER A 56 1.64 -3.52 -16.79
C SER A 56 0.80 -3.06 -15.60
N THR A 57 0.97 -3.74 -14.44
CA THR A 57 0.36 -3.33 -13.18
C THR A 57 0.72 -1.91 -12.79
N GLN A 58 1.91 -1.42 -13.15
CA GLN A 58 2.32 -0.04 -12.94
C GLN A 58 1.46 0.96 -13.72
N LYS A 59 1.12 0.66 -14.99
CA LYS A 59 0.22 1.50 -15.78
C LYS A 59 -1.19 1.50 -15.22
N ILE A 60 -1.68 0.34 -14.77
CA ILE A 60 -2.98 0.20 -14.09
C ILE A 60 -3.01 1.08 -12.84
N TYR A 61 -1.99 0.99 -11.98
CA TYR A 61 -1.86 1.81 -10.79
C TYR A 61 -1.86 3.31 -11.13
N SER A 62 -1.04 3.73 -12.10
CA SER A 62 -0.94 5.14 -12.50
C SER A 62 -2.28 5.67 -13.03
N ARG A 63 -3.01 4.88 -13.80
CA ARG A 63 -4.34 5.24 -14.29
C ARG A 63 -5.36 5.38 -13.17
N ALA A 64 -5.40 4.41 -12.24
CA ALA A 64 -6.28 4.45 -11.07
C ALA A 64 -6.01 5.70 -10.22
N PHE A 65 -4.75 6.01 -9.96
CA PHE A 65 -4.34 7.22 -9.24
C PHE A 65 -4.82 8.50 -9.93
N GLN A 66 -4.62 8.62 -11.27
CA GLN A 66 -5.06 9.80 -12.04
C GLN A 66 -6.57 9.99 -11.98
N LEU A 67 -7.35 8.92 -12.13
CA LEU A 67 -8.81 8.97 -12.07
C LEU A 67 -9.29 9.33 -10.66
N LEU A 68 -8.68 8.73 -9.64
CA LEU A 68 -9.00 8.99 -8.25
C LEU A 68 -8.66 10.44 -7.86
N ARG A 69 -7.50 10.96 -8.31
CA ARG A 69 -7.08 12.34 -8.05
C ARG A 69 -8.06 13.37 -8.60
N LYS A 70 -8.65 13.13 -9.78
CA LYS A 70 -9.67 13.99 -10.37
C LYS A 70 -10.98 14.04 -9.56
N LYS A 71 -11.27 13.00 -8.77
CA LYS A 71 -12.53 12.85 -8.05
C LYS A 71 -12.40 13.09 -6.53
N LYS A 72 -11.30 12.65 -5.93
CA LYS A 72 -11.07 12.75 -4.48
C LYS A 72 -9.57 12.79 -4.16
N THR A 73 -9.02 13.98 -4.01
CA THR A 73 -7.57 14.21 -3.81
C THR A 73 -7.02 13.49 -2.59
N VAL A 74 -7.73 13.50 -1.44
CA VAL A 74 -7.29 12.83 -0.20
C VAL A 74 -7.19 11.32 -0.39
N ALA A 75 -8.17 10.71 -1.06
CA ALA A 75 -8.13 9.27 -1.36
C ALA A 75 -6.98 8.93 -2.32
N ALA A 76 -6.69 9.80 -3.29
CA ALA A 76 -5.54 9.62 -4.18
C ALA A 76 -4.21 9.71 -3.43
N MET A 77 -4.08 10.62 -2.47
CA MET A 77 -2.87 10.70 -1.64
C MET A 77 -2.65 9.42 -0.82
N ARG A 78 -3.71 8.89 -0.19
CA ARG A 78 -3.65 7.62 0.55
C ARG A 78 -3.32 6.44 -0.37
N TYR A 79 -3.88 6.41 -1.57
CA TYR A 79 -3.60 5.38 -2.57
C TYR A 79 -2.12 5.41 -2.99
N ARG A 80 -1.55 6.60 -3.18
CA ARG A 80 -0.13 6.78 -3.49
C ARG A 80 0.77 6.40 -2.32
N LEU A 81 0.40 6.77 -1.09
CA LEU A 81 1.16 6.42 0.11
C LEU A 81 1.25 4.90 0.28
N LYS A 82 0.12 4.19 0.12
CA LYS A 82 0.12 2.71 0.16
C LYS A 82 1.13 2.12 -0.82
N LYS A 83 1.13 2.60 -2.07
CA LYS A 83 2.12 2.13 -3.05
C LYS A 83 3.55 2.46 -2.64
N ALA A 84 3.82 3.70 -2.19
CA ALA A 84 5.15 4.09 -1.75
C ALA A 84 5.67 3.20 -0.62
N MET A 85 4.82 2.82 0.33
CA MET A 85 5.18 1.88 1.40
C MET A 85 5.57 0.50 0.86
N PHE A 86 4.84 -0.02 -0.14
CA PHE A 86 5.22 -1.27 -0.81
C PHE A 86 6.52 -1.14 -1.62
N ASP A 87 6.76 0.02 -2.22
CA ASP A 87 7.98 0.29 -3.01
C ASP A 87 9.24 0.43 -2.13
N LEU A 88 9.10 0.62 -0.79
CA LEU A 88 10.23 0.57 0.15
C LEU A 88 10.90 -0.81 0.19
N GLY A 89 10.21 -1.84 -0.30
CA GLY A 89 10.73 -3.19 -0.44
C GLY A 89 10.69 -4.02 0.85
N PRO A 90 11.15 -5.27 0.77
CA PRO A 90 11.11 -6.21 1.88
C PRO A 90 12.18 -5.97 2.95
N SER A 91 13.15 -5.08 2.73
CA SER A 91 14.08 -4.70 3.78
C SER A 91 13.32 -3.87 4.83
N GLY A 92 13.26 -4.33 6.08
CA GLY A 92 12.51 -3.69 7.17
C GLY A 92 12.95 -2.25 7.44
N TYR A 93 14.25 -1.97 7.30
CA TYR A 93 14.86 -0.71 7.70
C TYR A 93 14.18 0.58 7.18
N PRO A 94 13.85 0.75 5.87
CA PRO A 94 13.14 1.96 5.43
C PRO A 94 11.73 2.09 6.02
N PHE A 95 11.06 0.97 6.29
CA PHE A 95 9.73 0.97 6.92
C PHE A 95 9.81 1.32 8.41
N GLU A 96 10.81 0.81 9.12
CA GLU A 96 11.12 1.18 10.52
C GLU A 96 11.43 2.67 10.65
N GLN A 97 12.25 3.23 9.74
CA GLN A 97 12.52 4.67 9.68
C GLN A 97 11.25 5.49 9.47
N LEU A 98 10.37 5.07 8.55
CA LEU A 98 9.09 5.72 8.33
C LEU A 98 8.20 5.65 9.58
N ALA A 99 8.11 4.50 10.23
CA ALA A 99 7.37 4.33 11.47
C ALA A 99 7.92 5.25 12.57
N GLY A 100 9.24 5.32 12.73
CA GLY A 100 9.89 6.24 13.66
C GLY A 100 9.52 7.70 13.39
N GLN A 101 9.57 8.15 12.14
CA GLN A 101 9.20 9.53 11.77
C GLN A 101 7.74 9.88 12.08
N LEU A 102 6.82 8.91 12.02
CA LEU A 102 5.42 9.13 12.42
C LEU A 102 5.30 9.42 13.92
N PHE A 103 6.11 8.79 14.77
CA PHE A 103 6.15 9.07 16.20
C PHE A 103 6.87 10.40 16.51
N VAL A 104 7.95 10.73 15.81
CA VAL A 104 8.60 12.05 15.91
C VAL A 104 7.60 13.17 15.60
N ALA A 105 6.79 13.03 14.54
CA ALA A 105 5.76 14.00 14.18
C ALA A 105 4.67 14.17 15.26
N GLN A 106 4.51 13.19 16.16
CA GLN A 106 3.60 13.23 17.32
C GLN A 106 4.28 13.73 18.61
N GLY A 107 5.55 14.13 18.52
CA GLY A 107 6.33 14.70 19.63
C GLY A 107 6.96 13.65 20.55
N TYR A 108 7.22 12.44 20.04
CA TYR A 108 8.02 11.43 20.75
C TYR A 108 9.51 11.60 20.43
N VAL A 109 10.35 11.24 21.39
CA VAL A 109 11.77 10.95 21.15
C VAL A 109 11.87 9.52 20.67
N VAL A 110 12.57 9.28 19.56
CA VAL A 110 12.57 7.98 18.86
C VAL A 110 13.99 7.49 18.67
N SER A 111 14.20 6.18 18.89
CA SER A 111 15.36 5.42 18.39
C SER A 111 14.89 4.25 17.50
N VAL A 112 15.70 3.89 16.48
CA VAL A 112 15.38 2.87 15.48
C VAL A 112 16.53 1.85 15.42
N GLY A 113 16.19 0.56 15.41
CA GLY A 113 17.17 -0.53 15.34
C GLY A 113 18.01 -0.64 16.59
N GLU A 114 17.45 -0.44 17.78
CA GLU A 114 18.20 -0.41 19.05
C GLU A 114 18.17 -1.78 19.73
N ILE A 115 19.35 -2.23 20.19
CA ILE A 115 19.49 -3.48 20.92
C ILE A 115 19.21 -3.23 22.41
N VAL A 116 18.11 -3.79 22.91
CA VAL A 116 17.70 -3.72 24.32
C VAL A 116 18.06 -5.01 25.03
N ARG A 117 18.75 -4.91 26.18
CA ARG A 117 19.02 -6.05 27.03
C ARG A 117 17.79 -6.49 27.79
N GLY A 118 17.30 -7.70 27.51
CA GLY A 118 16.34 -8.41 28.34
C GLY A 118 17.02 -9.17 29.48
N VAL A 119 16.22 -9.83 30.31
CA VAL A 119 16.73 -10.61 31.45
C VAL A 119 17.55 -11.82 30.99
N CYS A 120 17.13 -12.49 29.90
CA CYS A 120 17.78 -13.73 29.41
C CYS A 120 18.51 -13.49 28.08
N VAL A 121 17.97 -12.64 27.21
CA VAL A 121 18.50 -12.39 25.87
C VAL A 121 18.40 -10.92 25.52
N SER A 122 19.22 -10.48 24.58
CA SER A 122 19.08 -9.15 23.97
C SER A 122 18.10 -9.21 22.81
N HIS A 123 17.28 -8.18 22.65
CA HIS A 123 16.32 -8.03 21.57
C HIS A 123 16.66 -6.79 20.75
N GLU A 124 16.63 -6.89 19.45
CA GLU A 124 16.60 -5.73 18.56
C GLU A 124 15.16 -5.23 18.50
N MET A 125 14.98 -3.93 18.82
CA MET A 125 13.70 -3.24 18.72
C MET A 125 13.71 -2.39 17.48
N ASP A 126 12.74 -2.60 16.59
CA ASP A 126 12.68 -1.87 15.33
C ASP A 126 12.47 -0.37 15.58
N VAL A 127 11.55 0.00 16.50
CA VAL A 127 11.36 1.38 16.92
C VAL A 127 11.04 1.46 18.40
N ILE A 128 11.73 2.36 19.10
CA ILE A 128 11.40 2.77 20.48
C ILE A 128 10.98 4.24 20.46
N ALA A 129 9.76 4.54 20.93
CA ALA A 129 9.24 5.89 20.97
C ALA A 129 8.85 6.28 22.40
N THR A 130 9.47 7.35 22.94
CA THR A 130 9.30 7.79 24.33
C THR A 130 8.75 9.21 24.41
N LYS A 131 7.75 9.42 25.26
CA LYS A 131 7.18 10.73 25.54
C LYS A 131 6.78 10.82 27.01
N GLY A 132 7.52 11.60 27.80
CA GLY A 132 7.35 11.66 29.26
C GLY A 132 7.58 10.28 29.88
N ILE A 133 6.58 9.74 30.57
CA ILE A 133 6.61 8.42 31.21
C ILE A 133 6.12 7.28 30.29
N THR A 134 5.64 7.60 29.09
CA THR A 134 5.12 6.63 28.15
C THR A 134 6.20 6.19 27.19
N GLN A 135 6.39 4.89 27.05
CA GLN A 135 7.29 4.29 26.07
C GLN A 135 6.54 3.25 25.24
N HIS A 136 6.70 3.31 23.91
CA HIS A 136 6.20 2.32 22.96
C HIS A 136 7.39 1.55 22.41
N LEU A 137 7.28 0.22 22.43
CA LEU A 137 8.18 -0.72 21.77
C LEU A 137 7.43 -1.26 20.55
N ILE A 138 7.97 -1.07 19.38
CA ILE A 138 7.26 -1.30 18.13
C ILE A 138 8.08 -2.29 17.29
N GLU A 139 7.42 -3.34 16.86
CA GLU A 139 7.91 -4.32 15.90
C GLU A 139 7.27 -4.02 14.54
N CYS A 140 8.06 -3.92 13.50
CA CYS A 140 7.64 -3.60 12.14
C CYS A 140 7.64 -4.86 11.27
N LYS A 141 6.49 -5.24 10.71
CA LYS A 141 6.41 -6.39 9.81
C LYS A 141 5.97 -5.96 8.42
N TYR A 142 6.76 -6.32 7.42
CA TYR A 142 6.39 -6.18 6.03
C TYR A 142 5.68 -7.45 5.55
N SER A 143 4.43 -7.33 5.08
CA SER A 143 3.68 -8.41 4.44
C SER A 143 3.16 -7.95 3.08
N GLN A 144 3.22 -8.84 2.09
CA GLN A 144 2.69 -8.58 0.73
C GLN A 144 1.27 -9.14 0.55
N ASP A 145 0.62 -9.62 1.61
CA ASP A 145 -0.72 -10.20 1.58
C ASP A 145 -1.84 -9.18 1.39
#